data_575a731891571c5c40b64dd2b67fcf53
#
_entry.id   575a731891571c5c40b64dd2b67fcf53
#
_cell.length_a   1.000
_cell.length_b   1.000
_cell.length_c   1.000
_cell.angle_alpha   90.00
_cell.angle_beta   90.00
_cell.angle_gamma   90.00
#
_symmetry.space_group_name_H-M   'P 1'
#
loop_
_entity.id
_entity.type
_entity.pdbx_description
1 polymer ?
#
loop_
_entity_poly.entity_id
_entity_poly.type
_entity_poly.pdbx_seq_one_letter_code
_entity_poly.pdbx_strand_id
1 'polypeptide(L)'
;MIKALFISSTSACLEWQNDLSYYKDSEYEIYLNGELCFSGNTNVFSLFNLLPDTEYTLSCTQIDSPFVFRTKSERCAISVRDFGAVGDGVTDDTVAIQTAINCLPKHSRLFFPKGTYLTAPLCLKSHITLEISEGAVILGSPDKSRYPVIPGVCRDITSGEEHIFGVWEGNAVDMHQALIFAEHAEDISIVGRGMVNGNAPEAGWWIDVKNQPYGRPRLMFFNRCENIRVHGIHGCDSASWQMHPFFSKNVAFYDLFISAPKDSPNTDAIDPEACDVVDIIGCRFSVGDDCIAIKSGKIDIGKKYKTPANKHTIRNCLMEFGHGAVTLGSEMAGGVTNLTVNKCVFRQTDRGLRIKTRRGRGKDAIIDGVVFENIRMEGVITPIVMNMWYNCCDPDRDSEYVWSRKELPVDDRTPYLGKFTFRNMVCLACEAAACYCDGLPEQPIEAITVENILFTFSPDAKPARPAMREFMEEFCRKGMYFDNVRTLTVDNVTLEGVDGEELLTSHIGKLIRK
;
A
#
# COMPACT_ATOMS: atom_id res chain seq x y z
N MET A 1 -8.23 22.88 -12.39
CA MET A 1 -8.93 23.11 -11.09
C MET A 1 -8.16 22.40 -9.99
N ILE A 2 -8.11 22.98 -8.78
CA ILE A 2 -7.49 22.35 -7.60
C ILE A 2 -8.60 21.85 -6.68
N LYS A 3 -8.36 20.71 -6.02
CA LYS A 3 -9.24 20.07 -5.04
C LYS A 3 -8.47 19.81 -3.75
N ALA A 4 -9.06 20.07 -2.59
CA ALA A 4 -8.51 19.61 -1.32
C ALA A 4 -8.77 18.10 -1.14
N LEU A 5 -7.71 17.36 -0.81
CA LEU A 5 -7.79 15.97 -0.39
C LEU A 5 -7.92 15.86 1.12
N PHE A 6 -7.12 16.67 1.83
CA PHE A 6 -7.09 16.70 3.28
C PHE A 6 -6.68 18.09 3.77
N ILE A 7 -7.30 18.55 4.84
CA ILE A 7 -6.93 19.78 5.56
C ILE A 7 -6.90 19.45 7.05
N SER A 8 -5.76 19.72 7.70
CA SER A 8 -5.58 19.67 9.16
C SER A 8 -5.62 21.08 9.77
N SER A 9 -5.21 21.21 11.01
CA SER A 9 -4.99 22.52 11.64
C SER A 9 -3.74 23.24 11.13
N THR A 10 -2.73 22.49 10.63
CA THR A 10 -1.42 23.05 10.26
C THR A 10 -0.94 22.64 8.89
N SER A 11 -1.74 21.88 8.13
CA SER A 11 -1.35 21.41 6.80
C SER A 11 -2.54 21.21 5.87
N ALA A 12 -2.28 21.24 4.56
CA ALA A 12 -3.26 20.92 3.53
C ALA A 12 -2.60 20.07 2.43
N CYS A 13 -3.27 19.01 1.99
CA CYS A 13 -2.93 18.22 0.82
C CYS A 13 -3.92 18.52 -0.29
N LEU A 14 -3.41 18.89 -1.46
CA LEU A 14 -4.17 19.40 -2.58
C LEU A 14 -3.84 18.62 -3.86
N GLU A 15 -4.79 18.52 -4.76
CA GLU A 15 -4.67 17.78 -6.02
C GLU A 15 -5.10 18.63 -7.21
N TRP A 16 -4.30 18.62 -8.27
CA TRP A 16 -4.69 19.09 -9.58
C TRP A 16 -5.68 18.13 -10.25
N GLN A 17 -6.79 18.67 -10.70
CA GLN A 17 -7.74 17.92 -11.53
C GLN A 17 -7.29 17.98 -13.00
N ASN A 18 -6.61 16.95 -13.47
CA ASN A 18 -6.13 16.76 -14.85
C ASN A 18 -6.16 15.26 -15.19
N ASP A 19 -5.75 14.89 -16.40
CA ASP A 19 -5.71 13.50 -16.88
C ASP A 19 -4.30 12.90 -16.94
N LEU A 20 -3.30 13.60 -16.42
CA LEU A 20 -1.91 13.17 -16.42
C LEU A 20 -1.61 12.23 -15.24
N SER A 21 -0.66 11.32 -15.43
CA SER A 21 -0.25 10.34 -14.41
C SER A 21 0.87 10.90 -13.55
N TYR A 22 0.60 11.16 -12.29
CA TYR A 22 1.50 11.61 -11.23
C TYR A 22 2.14 12.98 -11.48
N TYR A 23 2.70 13.25 -12.67
CA TYR A 23 3.37 14.49 -13.05
C TYR A 23 2.55 15.31 -14.02
N LYS A 24 2.68 16.63 -13.93
CA LYS A 24 2.29 17.57 -14.98
C LYS A 24 3.45 17.71 -15.99
N ASP A 25 3.12 18.13 -17.20
CA ASP A 25 4.10 18.33 -18.28
C ASP A 25 5.05 19.52 -18.02
N SER A 26 4.63 20.46 -17.16
CA SER A 26 5.39 21.66 -16.80
C SER A 26 5.39 21.88 -15.29
N GLU A 27 6.45 22.48 -14.80
CA GLU A 27 6.51 23.00 -13.43
C GLU A 27 5.49 24.13 -13.23
N TYR A 28 5.05 24.27 -12.00
CA TYR A 28 4.12 25.32 -11.58
C TYR A 28 4.51 25.85 -10.20
N GLU A 29 4.12 27.07 -9.95
CA GLU A 29 4.32 27.77 -8.68
C GLU A 29 2.99 28.03 -8.00
N ILE A 30 2.93 27.75 -6.71
CA ILE A 30 1.78 28.02 -5.86
C ILE A 30 2.11 29.17 -4.92
N TYR A 31 1.24 30.15 -4.91
CA TYR A 31 1.32 31.30 -4.01
C TYR A 31 0.20 31.20 -2.97
N LEU A 32 0.54 31.32 -1.71
CA LEU A 32 -0.39 31.33 -0.59
C LEU A 32 -0.47 32.74 0.00
N ASN A 33 -1.64 33.38 -0.05
CA ASN A 33 -1.81 34.78 0.32
C ASN A 33 -0.81 35.76 -0.39
N GLY A 34 -0.42 35.40 -1.61
CA GLY A 34 0.53 36.19 -2.42
C GLY A 34 2.01 35.84 -2.24
N GLU A 35 2.37 34.95 -1.32
CA GLU A 35 3.74 34.48 -1.11
C GLU A 35 3.97 33.11 -1.75
N LEU A 36 5.11 32.92 -2.44
CA LEU A 36 5.50 31.63 -3.04
C LEU A 36 5.66 30.58 -1.92
N CYS A 37 4.91 29.48 -1.99
CA CYS A 37 4.94 28.42 -0.98
C CYS A 37 5.26 27.04 -1.52
N PHE A 38 5.14 26.81 -2.83
CA PHE A 38 5.46 25.54 -3.46
C PHE A 38 5.86 25.75 -4.92
N SER A 39 6.85 24.99 -5.39
CA SER A 39 7.20 24.85 -6.80
C SER A 39 7.47 23.38 -7.12
N GLY A 40 6.94 22.89 -8.24
CA GLY A 40 7.08 21.51 -8.66
C GLY A 40 6.17 21.14 -9.83
N ASN A 41 6.12 19.85 -10.15
CA ASN A 41 5.31 19.34 -11.25
C ASN A 41 4.43 18.14 -10.89
N THR A 42 4.33 17.75 -9.61
CA THR A 42 3.48 16.65 -9.17
C THR A 42 2.00 17.03 -9.19
N ASN A 43 1.11 16.08 -9.48
CA ASN A 43 -0.34 16.34 -9.44
C ASN A 43 -0.87 16.56 -8.03
N VAL A 44 -0.19 16.02 -7.03
CA VAL A 44 -0.50 16.21 -5.60
C VAL A 44 0.62 17.00 -4.97
N PHE A 45 0.27 17.96 -4.15
CA PHE A 45 1.21 18.79 -3.39
C PHE A 45 0.65 19.14 -2.02
N SER A 46 1.54 19.43 -1.09
CA SER A 46 1.20 19.69 0.30
C SER A 46 1.74 21.01 0.80
N LEU A 47 0.96 21.67 1.63
CA LEU A 47 1.31 22.88 2.37
C LEU A 47 1.41 22.54 3.85
N PHE A 48 2.45 23.05 4.50
CA PHE A 48 2.71 22.83 5.93
C PHE A 48 2.96 24.15 6.65
N ASN A 49 3.08 24.10 7.97
CA ASN A 49 3.29 25.28 8.83
C ASN A 49 2.17 26.32 8.70
N LEU A 50 0.95 25.87 8.43
CA LEU A 50 -0.23 26.72 8.41
C LEU A 50 -0.69 27.04 9.85
N LEU A 51 -1.41 28.12 10.03
CA LEU A 51 -2.03 28.47 11.31
C LEU A 51 -3.39 27.79 11.45
N PRO A 52 -3.78 27.34 12.65
CA PRO A 52 -5.11 26.81 12.91
C PRO A 52 -6.20 27.84 12.68
N ASP A 53 -7.41 27.36 12.30
CA ASP A 53 -8.63 28.15 12.10
C ASP A 53 -8.44 29.39 11.21
N THR A 54 -7.56 29.30 10.22
CA THR A 54 -7.14 30.42 9.37
C THR A 54 -7.56 30.17 7.93
N GLU A 55 -8.10 31.22 7.29
CA GLU A 55 -8.45 31.21 5.88
C GLU A 55 -7.23 31.55 5.01
N TYR A 56 -7.04 30.78 3.95
CA TYR A 56 -5.97 30.93 2.99
C TYR A 56 -6.50 31.03 1.58
N THR A 57 -5.92 31.94 0.82
CA THR A 57 -6.17 32.09 -0.61
C THR A 57 -4.97 31.58 -1.38
N LEU A 58 -5.19 30.55 -2.18
CA LEU A 58 -4.16 29.94 -3.04
C LEU A 58 -4.35 30.43 -4.47
N SER A 59 -3.28 30.90 -5.08
CA SER A 59 -3.22 31.29 -6.48
C SER A 59 -2.06 30.63 -7.21
N CYS A 60 -2.20 30.49 -8.53
CA CYS A 60 -1.23 29.93 -9.43
C CYS A 60 -1.48 30.49 -10.83
N THR A 61 -0.44 30.69 -11.63
CA THR A 61 -0.57 31.18 -13.01
C THR A 61 -1.38 30.27 -13.93
N GLN A 62 -1.62 29.01 -13.52
CA GLN A 62 -2.35 28.01 -14.29
C GLN A 62 -3.82 27.83 -13.87
N ILE A 63 -4.35 28.68 -13.00
CA ILE A 63 -5.77 28.69 -12.59
C ILE A 63 -6.38 30.08 -12.78
N ASP A 64 -7.60 30.12 -13.34
CA ASP A 64 -8.31 31.37 -13.61
C ASP A 64 -8.86 32.03 -12.35
N SER A 65 -9.12 31.26 -11.30
CA SER A 65 -9.69 31.75 -10.05
C SER A 65 -8.95 31.19 -8.85
N PRO A 66 -8.70 31.99 -7.80
CA PRO A 66 -8.08 31.52 -6.58
C PRO A 66 -8.87 30.38 -5.93
N PHE A 67 -8.14 29.46 -5.29
CA PHE A 67 -8.72 28.41 -4.46
C PHE A 67 -8.65 28.83 -2.99
N VAL A 68 -9.79 28.95 -2.33
CA VAL A 68 -9.89 29.37 -0.93
C VAL A 68 -10.17 28.15 -0.06
N PHE A 69 -9.46 28.04 1.05
CA PHE A 69 -9.69 26.99 2.06
C PHE A 69 -9.43 27.53 3.46
N ARG A 70 -9.97 26.84 4.47
CA ARG A 70 -9.74 27.15 5.87
C ARG A 70 -9.18 25.94 6.59
N THR A 71 -8.10 26.13 7.37
CA THR A 71 -7.54 25.11 8.25
C THR A 71 -8.50 24.79 9.39
N LYS A 72 -8.40 23.57 9.92
CA LYS A 72 -9.21 23.16 11.07
C LYS A 72 -8.78 23.91 12.33
N SER A 73 -9.71 24.14 13.23
CA SER A 73 -9.38 24.55 14.60
C SER A 73 -8.77 23.40 15.38
N GLU A 74 -7.97 23.71 16.39
CA GLU A 74 -7.46 22.75 17.37
C GLU A 74 -7.66 23.29 18.78
N ARG A 75 -7.79 22.42 19.76
CA ARG A 75 -7.99 22.82 21.16
C ARG A 75 -6.73 23.41 21.78
N CYS A 76 -5.60 22.74 21.58
CA CYS A 76 -4.26 23.22 21.97
C CYS A 76 -3.18 22.48 21.19
N ALA A 77 -1.97 23.04 21.20
CA ALA A 77 -0.76 22.42 20.70
C ALA A 77 0.23 22.29 21.85
N ILE A 78 0.84 21.11 22.00
CA ILE A 78 1.77 20.76 23.07
C ILE A 78 3.01 20.15 22.43
N SER A 79 4.20 20.54 22.89
CA SER A 79 5.47 19.95 22.44
C SER A 79 5.80 18.70 23.24
N VAL A 80 6.39 17.68 22.60
CA VAL A 80 6.95 16.53 23.32
C VAL A 80 8.04 16.95 24.30
N ARG A 81 8.72 18.07 24.03
CA ARG A 81 9.75 18.64 24.91
C ARG A 81 9.18 19.18 26.23
N ASP A 82 7.91 19.59 26.27
CA ASP A 82 7.23 20.02 27.49
C ASP A 82 7.05 18.88 28.51
N PHE A 83 7.19 17.63 28.02
CA PHE A 83 7.17 16.40 28.82
C PHE A 83 8.57 15.82 29.08
N GLY A 84 9.62 16.53 28.66
CA GLY A 84 11.02 16.15 28.91
C GLY A 84 11.67 15.33 27.81
N ALA A 85 11.05 15.20 26.62
CA ALA A 85 11.73 14.58 25.49
C ALA A 85 12.93 15.42 25.03
N VAL A 86 14.10 14.77 24.89
CA VAL A 86 15.36 15.44 24.57
C VAL A 86 15.58 15.58 23.07
N GLY A 87 15.32 14.52 22.31
CA GLY A 87 15.45 14.51 20.86
C GLY A 87 16.89 14.62 20.36
N ASP A 88 17.85 13.99 21.06
CA ASP A 88 19.29 13.97 20.74
C ASP A 88 19.73 12.68 19.98
N GLY A 89 18.83 11.74 19.78
CA GLY A 89 19.09 10.45 19.11
C GLY A 89 19.74 9.38 20.00
N VAL A 90 19.98 9.67 21.28
CA VAL A 90 20.67 8.80 22.23
C VAL A 90 19.81 8.56 23.48
N THR A 91 19.23 9.63 24.02
CA THR A 91 18.34 9.55 25.18
C THR A 91 17.05 8.83 24.80
N ASP A 92 16.62 7.88 25.62
CA ASP A 92 15.34 7.19 25.46
C ASP A 92 14.18 8.12 25.83
N ASP A 93 13.50 8.64 24.83
CA ASP A 93 12.38 9.58 24.96
C ASP A 93 11.02 8.88 25.14
N THR A 94 10.96 7.54 25.19
CA THR A 94 9.72 6.76 25.19
C THR A 94 8.72 7.22 26.24
N VAL A 95 9.18 7.34 27.50
CA VAL A 95 8.29 7.69 28.63
C VAL A 95 7.76 9.12 28.47
N ALA A 96 8.62 10.05 28.07
CA ALA A 96 8.23 11.45 27.84
C ALA A 96 7.18 11.55 26.74
N ILE A 97 7.42 10.92 25.58
CA ILE A 97 6.50 10.95 24.44
C ILE A 97 5.17 10.25 24.78
N GLN A 98 5.22 9.04 25.38
CA GLN A 98 4.01 8.31 25.72
C GLN A 98 3.17 9.06 26.77
N THR A 99 3.83 9.72 27.75
CA THR A 99 3.13 10.56 28.73
C THR A 99 2.47 11.76 28.05
N ALA A 100 3.16 12.41 27.12
CA ALA A 100 2.57 13.50 26.33
C ALA A 100 1.33 13.04 25.55
N ILE A 101 1.40 11.87 24.88
CA ILE A 101 0.25 11.29 24.17
C ILE A 101 -0.91 11.04 25.14
N ASN A 102 -0.63 10.44 26.32
CA ASN A 102 -1.66 10.10 27.28
C ASN A 102 -2.34 11.33 27.88
N CYS A 103 -1.59 12.41 28.12
CA CYS A 103 -2.09 13.67 28.70
C CYS A 103 -2.74 14.59 27.65
N LEU A 104 -2.50 14.39 26.35
CA LEU A 104 -3.01 15.25 25.31
C LEU A 104 -4.55 15.31 25.31
N PRO A 105 -5.21 16.48 25.42
CA PRO A 105 -6.66 16.58 25.31
C PRO A 105 -7.17 16.15 23.92
N LYS A 106 -8.42 15.70 23.84
CA LYS A 106 -9.07 15.44 22.54
C LYS A 106 -9.03 16.67 21.62
N HIS A 107 -8.89 16.45 20.33
CA HIS A 107 -8.81 17.48 19.28
C HIS A 107 -7.66 18.46 19.47
N SER A 108 -6.55 17.96 19.98
CA SER A 108 -5.31 18.70 20.22
C SER A 108 -4.17 18.09 19.43
N ARG A 109 -3.11 18.86 19.26
CA ARG A 109 -1.93 18.47 18.50
C ARG A 109 -0.72 18.31 19.43
N LEU A 110 -0.07 17.15 19.36
CA LEU A 110 1.25 16.91 19.91
C LEU A 110 2.27 17.08 18.79
N PHE A 111 3.20 18.02 18.93
CA PHE A 111 4.20 18.22 17.90
C PHE A 111 5.61 17.86 18.37
N PHE A 112 6.37 17.33 17.42
CA PHE A 112 7.78 16.96 17.55
C PHE A 112 8.61 18.05 16.87
N PRO A 113 9.26 18.97 17.61
CA PRO A 113 10.22 19.91 17.04
C PRO A 113 11.41 19.16 16.40
N LYS A 114 12.18 19.85 15.57
CA LYS A 114 13.43 19.30 15.00
C LYS A 114 14.29 18.62 16.07
N GLY A 115 14.68 17.36 15.81
CA GLY A 115 15.44 16.50 16.71
C GLY A 115 15.26 15.02 16.35
N THR A 116 16.07 14.15 16.93
CA THR A 116 15.96 12.69 16.75
C THR A 116 15.50 12.06 18.06
N TYR A 117 14.27 11.60 18.11
CA TYR A 117 13.63 11.05 19.32
C TYR A 117 13.73 9.53 19.31
N LEU A 118 14.71 8.99 20.03
CA LEU A 118 14.88 7.55 20.20
C LEU A 118 13.76 7.01 21.10
N THR A 119 13.01 6.03 20.60
CA THR A 119 11.83 5.53 21.33
C THR A 119 11.59 4.03 21.10
N ALA A 120 11.05 3.37 22.12
CA ALA A 120 10.35 2.11 22.00
C ALA A 120 8.93 2.33 21.44
N PRO A 121 8.11 1.28 21.20
CA PRO A 121 6.75 1.38 20.71
C PRO A 121 5.88 2.40 21.44
N LEU A 122 5.14 3.20 20.67
CA LEU A 122 4.21 4.23 21.14
C LEU A 122 2.77 3.82 20.85
N CYS A 123 1.89 3.93 21.85
CA CYS A 123 0.45 3.68 21.73
C CYS A 123 -0.30 5.01 21.55
N LEU A 124 -1.05 5.11 20.44
CA LEU A 124 -1.90 6.26 20.17
C LEU A 124 -3.29 6.07 20.78
N LYS A 125 -4.01 7.18 20.95
CA LYS A 125 -5.40 7.22 21.38
C LYS A 125 -6.26 8.01 20.42
N SER A 126 -7.58 7.94 20.55
CA SER A 126 -8.54 8.63 19.71
C SER A 126 -8.48 10.15 19.80
N HIS A 127 -8.88 10.82 18.69
CA HIS A 127 -9.08 12.27 18.57
C HIS A 127 -7.84 13.11 18.82
N ILE A 128 -6.69 12.69 18.28
CA ILE A 128 -5.42 13.42 18.39
C ILE A 128 -4.77 13.63 17.04
N THR A 129 -3.94 14.67 16.98
CA THR A 129 -3.01 14.89 15.87
C THR A 129 -1.58 14.79 16.39
N LEU A 130 -0.77 13.95 15.74
CA LEU A 130 0.69 13.98 15.87
C LEU A 130 1.26 14.76 14.71
N GLU A 131 2.04 15.80 14.99
CA GLU A 131 2.79 16.53 13.96
C GLU A 131 4.28 16.26 14.11
N ILE A 132 4.86 15.65 13.09
CA ILE A 132 6.30 15.40 13.03
C ILE A 132 6.88 16.50 12.12
N SER A 133 7.46 17.53 12.73
CA SER A 133 7.94 18.71 12.01
C SER A 133 9.12 18.37 11.10
N GLU A 134 9.40 19.22 10.14
CA GLU A 134 10.57 19.05 9.26
C GLU A 134 11.86 18.99 10.10
N GLY A 135 12.69 17.96 9.84
CA GLY A 135 13.90 17.67 10.59
C GLY A 135 13.69 16.98 11.94
N ALA A 136 12.45 16.62 12.28
CA ALA A 136 12.16 15.70 13.38
C ALA A 136 12.18 14.25 12.90
N VAL A 137 12.78 13.36 13.69
CA VAL A 137 12.85 11.92 13.44
C VAL A 137 12.35 11.18 14.67
N ILE A 138 11.31 10.37 14.53
CA ILE A 138 10.96 9.33 15.50
C ILE A 138 11.78 8.10 15.12
N LEU A 139 12.76 7.73 15.97
CA LEU A 139 13.72 6.66 15.72
C LEU A 139 13.42 5.45 16.61
N GLY A 140 13.19 4.30 15.99
CA GLY A 140 12.97 3.05 16.71
C GLY A 140 14.19 2.60 17.51
N SER A 141 13.97 2.09 18.73
CA SER A 141 15.04 1.55 19.56
C SER A 141 15.77 0.40 18.85
N PRO A 142 17.10 0.36 18.87
CA PRO A 142 17.85 -0.79 18.39
C PRO A 142 17.78 -2.01 19.34
N ASP A 143 17.32 -1.82 20.57
CA ASP A 143 17.15 -2.89 21.54
C ASP A 143 15.79 -3.59 21.35
N LYS A 144 15.82 -4.80 20.79
CA LYS A 144 14.62 -5.63 20.56
C LYS A 144 13.82 -5.93 21.82
N SER A 145 14.46 -6.00 22.98
CA SER A 145 13.79 -6.27 24.25
C SER A 145 12.83 -5.14 24.69
N ARG A 146 12.96 -3.97 24.07
CA ARG A 146 12.09 -2.81 24.28
C ARG A 146 10.76 -2.90 23.51
N TYR A 147 10.62 -3.88 22.63
CA TYR A 147 9.39 -4.10 21.86
C TYR A 147 8.55 -5.17 22.55
N PRO A 148 7.44 -4.81 23.22
CA PRO A 148 6.56 -5.79 23.85
C PRO A 148 6.05 -6.80 22.82
N VAL A 149 5.93 -8.06 23.23
CA VAL A 149 5.26 -9.07 22.43
C VAL A 149 3.77 -9.00 22.71
N ILE A 150 2.98 -8.72 21.69
CA ILE A 150 1.52 -8.74 21.76
C ILE A 150 1.01 -10.12 21.31
N PRO A 151 -0.02 -10.67 21.98
CA PRO A 151 -0.55 -11.99 21.65
C PRO A 151 -1.27 -11.98 20.28
N GLY A 152 -1.28 -13.12 19.59
CA GLY A 152 -2.01 -13.26 18.33
C GLY A 152 -3.52 -13.07 18.49
N VAL A 153 -4.07 -13.57 19.60
CA VAL A 153 -5.50 -13.47 19.92
C VAL A 153 -5.68 -13.00 21.35
N CYS A 154 -6.53 -11.99 21.52
CA CYS A 154 -7.06 -11.59 22.82
C CYS A 154 -8.54 -11.99 22.92
N ARG A 155 -9.00 -12.27 24.15
CA ARG A 155 -10.42 -12.52 24.42
C ARG A 155 -10.94 -11.46 25.38
N ASP A 156 -12.02 -10.78 24.96
CA ASP A 156 -12.76 -9.92 25.87
C ASP A 156 -13.36 -10.74 27.03
N ILE A 157 -13.05 -10.36 28.25
CA ILE A 157 -13.48 -11.09 29.46
C ILE A 157 -14.98 -10.99 29.70
N THR A 158 -15.62 -9.95 29.20
CA THR A 158 -17.04 -9.69 29.43
C THR A 158 -17.92 -10.38 28.38
N SER A 159 -17.60 -10.18 27.11
CA SER A 159 -18.37 -10.74 25.99
C SER A 159 -17.89 -12.15 25.61
N GLY A 160 -16.65 -12.52 25.94
CA GLY A 160 -16.00 -13.74 25.46
C GLY A 160 -15.60 -13.68 23.97
N GLU A 161 -15.75 -12.52 23.32
CA GLU A 161 -15.40 -12.33 21.92
C GLU A 161 -13.89 -12.37 21.73
N GLU A 162 -13.45 -13.08 20.70
CA GLU A 162 -12.03 -13.14 20.33
C GLU A 162 -11.70 -12.08 19.31
N HIS A 163 -10.62 -11.33 19.57
CA HIS A 163 -10.05 -10.32 18.70
C HIS A 163 -8.64 -10.74 18.27
N ILE A 164 -8.34 -10.58 16.98
CA ILE A 164 -6.96 -10.69 16.49
C ILE A 164 -6.24 -9.44 16.92
N PHE A 165 -5.14 -9.62 17.65
CA PHE A 165 -4.31 -8.54 18.17
C PHE A 165 -2.97 -8.49 17.44
N GLY A 166 -2.29 -9.64 17.30
CA GLY A 166 -1.08 -9.81 16.50
C GLY A 166 -1.34 -10.63 15.25
N VAL A 167 -0.75 -10.25 14.12
CA VAL A 167 -0.92 -10.94 12.85
C VAL A 167 0.39 -10.99 12.06
N TRP A 168 0.66 -12.14 11.45
CA TRP A 168 1.75 -12.32 10.51
C TRP A 168 1.31 -13.17 9.33
N GLU A 169 1.50 -12.66 8.10
CA GLU A 169 1.12 -13.35 6.88
C GLU A 169 -0.31 -13.95 6.94
N GLY A 170 -1.27 -13.13 7.40
CA GLY A 170 -2.69 -13.50 7.45
C GLY A 170 -3.07 -14.57 8.49
N ASN A 171 -2.19 -14.87 9.43
CA ASN A 171 -2.46 -15.75 10.57
C ASN A 171 -2.36 -14.97 11.88
N ALA A 172 -3.23 -15.28 12.84
CA ALA A 172 -3.11 -14.73 14.19
C ALA A 172 -1.92 -15.36 14.91
N VAL A 173 -0.90 -14.56 15.23
CA VAL A 173 0.33 -15.01 15.89
C VAL A 173 0.85 -13.94 16.84
N ASP A 174 1.59 -14.36 17.84
CA ASP A 174 2.32 -13.45 18.72
C ASP A 174 3.36 -12.67 17.90
N MET A 175 3.41 -11.35 18.10
CA MET A 175 4.32 -10.48 17.35
C MET A 175 4.83 -9.33 18.20
N HIS A 176 5.97 -8.78 17.83
CA HIS A 176 6.44 -7.54 18.42
C HIS A 176 5.52 -6.37 18.05
N GLN A 177 5.19 -5.54 19.04
CA GLN A 177 4.36 -4.36 18.83
C GLN A 177 4.99 -3.39 17.86
N ALA A 178 4.18 -2.80 16.98
CA ALA A 178 4.64 -1.79 16.03
C ALA A 178 5.19 -0.55 16.71
N LEU A 179 6.13 0.15 16.06
CA LEU A 179 6.71 1.37 16.62
C LEU A 179 5.65 2.44 16.90
N ILE A 180 4.68 2.61 16.01
CA ILE A 180 3.47 3.40 16.24
C ILE A 180 2.26 2.47 16.15
N PHE A 181 1.51 2.38 17.23
CA PHE A 181 0.41 1.45 17.38
C PHE A 181 -0.87 2.14 17.82
N ALA A 182 -1.98 1.77 17.21
CA ALA A 182 -3.31 2.15 17.66
C ALA A 182 -4.27 0.97 17.54
N GLU A 183 -5.16 0.83 18.51
CA GLU A 183 -6.20 -0.19 18.51
C GLU A 183 -7.53 0.38 18.95
N HIS A 184 -8.63 0.03 18.23
CA HIS A 184 -9.98 0.51 18.50
C HIS A 184 -10.04 2.04 18.70
N ALA A 185 -9.22 2.77 17.92
CA ALA A 185 -9.11 4.22 18.03
C ALA A 185 -9.71 4.91 16.79
N GLU A 186 -10.18 6.12 16.97
CA GLU A 186 -10.81 6.92 15.92
C GLU A 186 -10.24 8.34 15.83
N ASP A 187 -10.35 8.95 14.64
CA ASP A 187 -9.94 10.34 14.40
C ASP A 187 -8.47 10.61 14.78
N ILE A 188 -7.55 9.81 14.26
CA ILE A 188 -6.11 10.02 14.40
C ILE A 188 -5.56 10.64 13.13
N SER A 189 -4.80 11.73 13.29
CA SER A 189 -4.01 12.31 12.21
C SER A 189 -2.52 12.28 12.56
N ILE A 190 -1.67 11.83 11.62
CA ILE A 190 -0.22 11.91 11.71
C ILE A 190 0.23 12.77 10.53
N VAL A 191 0.77 13.95 10.78
CA VAL A 191 1.03 14.95 9.76
C VAL A 191 2.43 15.54 9.88
N GLY A 192 2.91 16.19 8.82
CA GLY A 192 4.18 16.93 8.84
C GLY A 192 5.17 16.46 7.77
N ARG A 193 6.39 17.01 7.81
CA ARG A 193 7.50 16.67 6.90
C ARG A 193 8.64 15.94 7.58
N GLY A 194 8.41 15.44 8.79
CA GLY A 194 9.37 14.66 9.54
C GLY A 194 9.41 13.19 9.12
N MET A 195 10.18 12.43 9.86
CA MET A 195 10.48 11.03 9.54
C MET A 195 10.06 10.10 10.69
N VAL A 196 9.58 8.92 10.34
CA VAL A 196 9.46 7.77 11.24
C VAL A 196 10.37 6.67 10.70
N ASN A 197 11.41 6.36 11.43
CA ASN A 197 12.44 5.39 11.06
C ASN A 197 12.39 4.20 12.01
N GLY A 198 12.13 3.00 11.47
CA GLY A 198 12.08 1.76 12.24
C GLY A 198 13.42 1.25 12.74
N ASN A 199 14.54 1.82 12.21
CA ASN A 199 15.92 1.51 12.62
C ASN A 199 16.26 0.02 12.53
N ALA A 200 15.65 -0.69 11.59
CA ALA A 200 15.74 -2.14 11.48
C ALA A 200 17.15 -2.67 11.23
N PRO A 201 18.01 -2.03 10.41
CA PRO A 201 19.39 -2.48 10.23
C PRO A 201 20.19 -2.49 11.54
N GLU A 202 20.14 -1.40 12.29
CA GLU A 202 20.87 -1.25 13.56
C GLU A 202 20.35 -2.21 14.62
N ALA A 203 19.04 -2.44 14.66
CA ALA A 203 18.41 -3.43 15.54
C ALA A 203 18.64 -4.89 15.09
N GLY A 204 19.17 -5.12 13.89
CA GLY A 204 19.36 -6.45 13.32
C GLY A 204 18.06 -7.21 13.03
N TRP A 205 16.94 -6.50 12.77
CA TRP A 205 15.66 -7.13 12.43
C TRP A 205 15.67 -7.87 11.09
N TRP A 206 16.58 -7.52 10.19
CA TRP A 206 16.71 -8.14 8.87
C TRP A 206 17.65 -9.34 8.85
N ILE A 207 18.26 -9.66 10.00
CA ILE A 207 19.13 -10.83 10.16
C ILE A 207 18.26 -12.02 10.53
N ASP A 208 18.43 -13.14 9.80
CA ASP A 208 17.76 -14.43 10.05
C ASP A 208 16.24 -14.31 10.23
N VAL A 209 15.61 -13.66 9.29
CA VAL A 209 14.17 -13.30 9.34
C VAL A 209 13.22 -14.50 9.47
N LYS A 210 13.68 -15.72 9.08
CA LYS A 210 12.85 -16.94 9.12
C LYS A 210 12.82 -17.61 10.50
N ASN A 211 13.82 -17.34 11.34
CA ASN A 211 13.97 -17.97 12.65
C ASN A 211 13.69 -17.01 13.81
N GLN A 212 12.99 -15.90 13.55
CA GLN A 212 12.53 -15.01 14.62
C GLN A 212 11.46 -15.72 15.48
N PRO A 213 11.53 -15.65 16.81
CA PRO A 213 10.59 -16.35 17.70
C PRO A 213 9.17 -15.78 17.62
N TYR A 214 9.04 -14.53 17.24
CA TYR A 214 7.77 -13.81 17.08
C TYR A 214 7.76 -13.03 15.76
N GLY A 215 6.57 -12.62 15.31
CA GLY A 215 6.44 -11.72 14.16
C GLY A 215 7.22 -10.42 14.40
N ARG A 216 7.92 -9.94 13.36
CA ARG A 216 8.68 -8.69 13.41
C ARG A 216 7.74 -7.49 13.52
N PRO A 217 8.13 -6.37 14.21
CA PRO A 217 7.29 -5.20 14.33
C PRO A 217 7.02 -4.53 12.98
N ARG A 218 5.86 -3.88 12.86
CA ARG A 218 5.53 -2.93 11.79
C ARG A 218 6.07 -1.54 12.15
N LEU A 219 6.20 -0.67 11.16
CA LEU A 219 6.46 0.75 11.46
C LEU A 219 5.23 1.39 12.11
N MET A 220 4.06 1.24 11.45
CA MET A 220 2.77 1.68 11.98
C MET A 220 1.73 0.56 11.83
N PHE A 221 0.98 0.30 12.89
CA PHE A 221 -0.09 -0.69 12.90
C PHE A 221 -1.37 -0.09 13.49
N PHE A 222 -2.43 -0.05 12.66
CA PHE A 222 -3.74 0.49 13.05
C PHE A 222 -4.75 -0.65 13.04
N ASN A 223 -5.04 -1.21 14.22
CA ASN A 223 -5.94 -2.35 14.36
C ASN A 223 -7.34 -1.89 14.74
N ARG A 224 -8.35 -2.21 13.92
CA ARG A 224 -9.76 -1.82 14.14
C ARG A 224 -9.96 -0.32 14.40
N CYS A 225 -9.21 0.49 13.67
CA CYS A 225 -9.28 1.94 13.78
C CYS A 225 -10.22 2.55 12.73
N GLU A 226 -10.75 3.74 13.01
CA GLU A 226 -11.59 4.48 12.07
C GLU A 226 -11.10 5.92 11.90
N ASN A 227 -11.23 6.47 10.67
CA ASN A 227 -10.84 7.86 10.34
C ASN A 227 -9.36 8.16 10.61
N ILE A 228 -8.47 7.34 10.06
CA ILE A 228 -7.01 7.53 10.18
C ILE A 228 -6.51 8.33 8.98
N ARG A 229 -5.69 9.34 9.21
CA ARG A 229 -5.05 10.19 8.20
C ARG A 229 -3.56 10.27 8.46
N VAL A 230 -2.76 9.86 7.47
CA VAL A 230 -1.30 10.01 7.50
C VAL A 230 -0.90 10.88 6.32
N HIS A 231 -0.21 12.00 6.58
CA HIS A 231 0.03 13.01 5.57
C HIS A 231 1.43 13.60 5.65
N GLY A 232 2.15 13.54 4.55
CA GLY A 232 3.40 14.26 4.29
C GLY A 232 4.67 13.66 4.89
N ILE A 233 4.58 12.70 5.79
CA ILE A 233 5.74 12.12 6.48
C ILE A 233 6.55 11.17 5.60
N HIS A 234 7.81 10.98 5.98
CA HIS A 234 8.68 9.94 5.46
C HIS A 234 8.71 8.74 6.42
N GLY A 235 8.27 7.56 5.94
CA GLY A 235 8.41 6.28 6.64
C GLY A 235 9.57 5.48 6.08
N CYS A 236 10.45 4.91 6.93
CA CYS A 236 11.57 4.12 6.43
C CYS A 236 12.08 3.07 7.42
N ASP A 237 12.87 2.14 6.90
CA ASP A 237 13.66 1.13 7.61
C ASP A 237 12.87 0.36 8.67
N SER A 238 11.64 -0.01 8.32
CA SER A 238 10.81 -0.87 9.15
C SER A 238 11.40 -2.27 9.27
N ALA A 239 11.17 -2.94 10.38
CA ALA A 239 11.56 -4.33 10.56
C ALA A 239 10.80 -5.29 9.62
N SER A 240 9.61 -4.90 9.16
CA SER A 240 8.77 -5.60 8.19
C SER A 240 7.83 -4.61 7.50
N TRP A 241 6.64 -5.00 7.05
CA TRP A 241 5.62 -4.13 6.45
C TRP A 241 5.55 -2.78 7.15
N GLN A 242 5.56 -1.70 6.40
CA GLN A 242 5.73 -0.39 7.05
C GLN A 242 4.41 0.14 7.60
N MET A 243 3.38 0.34 6.77
CA MET A 243 2.09 0.84 7.22
C MET A 243 1.01 -0.22 7.05
N HIS A 244 0.49 -0.71 8.16
CA HIS A 244 -0.44 -1.82 8.18
C HIS A 244 -1.75 -1.45 8.89
N PRO A 245 -2.74 -0.86 8.20
CA PRO A 245 -4.11 -0.81 8.72
C PRO A 245 -4.74 -2.21 8.63
N PHE A 246 -5.36 -2.67 9.72
CA PHE A 246 -5.91 -4.00 9.87
C PHE A 246 -7.33 -3.93 10.42
N PHE A 247 -8.30 -4.52 9.72
CA PHE A 247 -9.74 -4.39 10.01
C PHE A 247 -10.20 -2.94 10.25
N SER A 248 -9.56 -1.99 9.61
CA SER A 248 -9.79 -0.56 9.82
C SER A 248 -10.66 0.03 8.73
N LYS A 249 -11.27 1.20 9.00
CA LYS A 249 -12.20 1.85 8.10
C LYS A 249 -11.85 3.31 7.89
N ASN A 250 -12.08 3.80 6.66
CA ASN A 250 -11.83 5.20 6.30
C ASN A 250 -10.40 5.64 6.64
N VAL A 251 -9.43 4.95 6.06
CA VAL A 251 -8.00 5.21 6.24
C VAL A 251 -7.45 5.92 5.01
N ALA A 252 -6.65 6.95 5.20
CA ALA A 252 -6.04 7.64 4.07
C ALA A 252 -4.58 7.99 4.31
N PHE A 253 -3.80 7.80 3.24
CA PHE A 253 -2.39 8.10 3.13
C PHE A 253 -2.20 9.11 2.01
N TYR A 254 -1.72 10.31 2.36
CA TYR A 254 -1.58 11.42 1.44
C TYR A 254 -0.15 11.93 1.37
N ASP A 255 0.40 12.05 0.16
CA ASP A 255 1.71 12.67 -0.11
C ASP A 255 2.83 12.13 0.79
N LEU A 256 2.87 10.81 0.99
CA LEU A 256 3.91 10.14 1.77
C LEU A 256 5.10 9.79 0.90
N PHE A 257 6.28 9.78 1.52
CA PHE A 257 7.42 9.06 0.99
C PHE A 257 7.71 7.84 1.88
N ILE A 258 7.69 6.64 1.30
CA ILE A 258 8.00 5.41 2.02
C ILE A 258 9.17 4.72 1.33
N SER A 259 10.23 4.45 2.09
CA SER A 259 11.45 3.88 1.55
C SER A 259 12.03 2.77 2.41
N ALA A 260 12.75 1.87 1.74
CA ALA A 260 13.60 0.86 2.33
C ALA A 260 14.63 0.40 1.29
N PRO A 261 15.78 -0.15 1.67
CA PRO A 261 16.71 -0.76 0.73
C PRO A 261 16.04 -1.81 -0.16
N LYS A 262 16.46 -1.89 -1.42
CA LYS A 262 15.85 -2.78 -2.42
C LYS A 262 15.91 -4.27 -2.04
N ASP A 263 16.89 -4.66 -1.26
CA ASP A 263 17.15 -6.02 -0.78
C ASP A 263 16.66 -6.27 0.66
N SER A 264 15.96 -5.31 1.26
CA SER A 264 15.41 -5.47 2.61
C SER A 264 14.20 -6.42 2.62
N PRO A 265 14.12 -7.33 3.60
CA PRO A 265 13.12 -8.39 3.59
C PRO A 265 11.76 -7.93 4.11
N ASN A 266 10.70 -8.16 3.31
CA ASN A 266 9.30 -7.87 3.65
C ASN A 266 9.05 -6.41 4.07
N THR A 267 9.67 -5.47 3.39
CA THR A 267 9.49 -4.04 3.65
C THR A 267 8.45 -3.42 2.72
N ASP A 268 7.34 -4.13 2.52
CA ASP A 268 6.15 -3.63 1.84
C ASP A 268 5.79 -2.24 2.39
N ALA A 269 5.39 -1.29 1.51
CA ALA A 269 5.15 0.07 1.99
C ALA A 269 3.80 0.23 2.70
N ILE A 270 2.69 -0.19 2.07
CA ILE A 270 1.36 -0.09 2.67
C ILE A 270 0.60 -1.40 2.43
N ASP A 271 0.17 -2.04 3.52
CA ASP A 271 -0.56 -3.30 3.53
C ASP A 271 -1.95 -3.14 4.14
N PRO A 272 -2.95 -2.62 3.42
CA PRO A 272 -4.31 -2.55 3.97
C PRO A 272 -4.90 -3.96 3.98
N GLU A 273 -5.15 -4.50 5.18
CA GLU A 273 -5.67 -5.85 5.38
C GLU A 273 -7.07 -5.82 5.97
N ALA A 274 -8.06 -6.39 5.25
CA ALA A 274 -9.47 -6.43 5.64
C ALA A 274 -10.05 -5.03 5.97
N CYS A 275 -9.66 -4.01 5.21
CA CYS A 275 -10.05 -2.62 5.41
C CYS A 275 -11.17 -2.19 4.46
N ASP A 276 -12.07 -1.32 4.93
CA ASP A 276 -13.11 -0.69 4.12
C ASP A 276 -12.82 0.80 3.93
N VAL A 277 -12.83 1.27 2.69
CA VAL A 277 -12.51 2.64 2.26
C VAL A 277 -11.08 3.04 2.63
N VAL A 278 -10.16 2.80 1.70
CA VAL A 278 -8.76 3.22 1.84
C VAL A 278 -8.37 4.08 0.66
N ASP A 279 -7.84 5.26 0.95
CA ASP A 279 -7.28 6.17 -0.05
C ASP A 279 -5.75 6.25 0.08
N ILE A 280 -5.03 6.01 -1.01
CA ILE A 280 -3.58 6.16 -1.11
C ILE A 280 -3.31 7.09 -2.28
N ILE A 281 -3.01 8.36 -1.99
CA ILE A 281 -3.00 9.41 -3.01
C ILE A 281 -1.76 10.29 -2.90
N GLY A 282 -1.05 10.48 -4.03
CA GLY A 282 0.13 11.33 -4.10
C GLY A 282 1.39 10.75 -3.48
N CYS A 283 1.39 9.50 -3.09
CA CYS A 283 2.49 8.86 -2.38
C CYS A 283 3.61 8.43 -3.34
N ARG A 284 4.84 8.39 -2.82
CA ARG A 284 6.02 7.82 -3.47
C ARG A 284 6.54 6.65 -2.67
N PHE A 285 6.82 5.54 -3.37
CA PHE A 285 7.34 4.31 -2.77
C PHE A 285 8.64 3.89 -3.43
N SER A 286 9.61 3.45 -2.60
CA SER A 286 10.88 2.88 -3.04
C SER A 286 11.29 1.82 -2.01
N VAL A 287 10.90 0.56 -2.20
CA VAL A 287 10.95 -0.48 -1.16
C VAL A 287 11.51 -1.81 -1.66
N GLY A 288 11.79 -2.72 -0.73
CA GLY A 288 12.39 -4.02 -1.02
C GLY A 288 11.39 -5.14 -1.30
N ASP A 289 10.08 -4.93 -1.04
CA ASP A 289 9.01 -5.89 -1.35
C ASP A 289 7.86 -5.15 -2.08
N ASP A 290 6.60 -5.54 -1.95
CA ASP A 290 5.49 -4.91 -2.66
C ASP A 290 5.30 -3.44 -2.24
N CYS A 291 5.07 -2.51 -3.20
CA CYS A 291 4.80 -1.11 -2.84
C CYS A 291 3.44 -0.98 -2.12
N ILE A 292 2.40 -1.62 -2.64
CA ILE A 292 1.10 -1.72 -1.98
C ILE A 292 0.66 -3.17 -2.06
N ALA A 293 0.37 -3.81 -0.91
CA ALA A 293 -0.13 -5.17 -0.87
C ALA A 293 -1.47 -5.26 -0.14
N ILE A 294 -2.56 -5.35 -0.90
CA ILE A 294 -3.92 -5.42 -0.37
C ILE A 294 -4.20 -6.85 0.07
N LYS A 295 -4.61 -7.02 1.31
CA LYS A 295 -4.76 -8.31 1.98
C LYS A 295 -6.12 -8.44 2.69
N SER A 296 -6.52 -9.67 3.04
CA SER A 296 -7.73 -9.96 3.82
C SER A 296 -7.64 -11.31 4.55
N GLY A 297 -6.46 -11.61 5.07
CA GLY A 297 -6.19 -12.83 5.85
C GLY A 297 -6.01 -14.10 5.03
N LYS A 298 -5.48 -15.13 5.66
CA LYS A 298 -5.52 -16.52 5.18
C LYS A 298 -6.85 -17.18 5.51
N ILE A 299 -7.01 -18.45 5.13
CA ILE A 299 -8.30 -19.14 5.13
C ILE A 299 -9.02 -19.12 6.49
N ASP A 300 -8.29 -19.23 7.60
CA ASP A 300 -8.90 -19.26 8.94
C ASP A 300 -9.49 -17.89 9.33
N ILE A 301 -8.75 -16.80 9.08
CA ILE A 301 -9.22 -15.44 9.29
C ILE A 301 -10.34 -15.12 8.29
N GLY A 302 -10.18 -15.43 7.01
CA GLY A 302 -11.16 -15.17 5.97
C GLY A 302 -12.50 -15.86 6.26
N LYS A 303 -12.50 -17.14 6.60
CA LYS A 303 -13.73 -17.90 6.97
C LYS A 303 -14.40 -17.38 8.24
N LYS A 304 -13.62 -17.00 9.25
CA LYS A 304 -14.15 -16.56 10.54
C LYS A 304 -14.77 -15.17 10.45
N TYR A 305 -14.05 -14.21 9.86
CA TYR A 305 -14.45 -12.79 9.89
C TYR A 305 -15.16 -12.33 8.62
N LYS A 306 -14.93 -12.98 7.47
CA LYS A 306 -15.57 -12.69 6.16
C LYS A 306 -15.53 -11.20 5.81
N THR A 307 -14.39 -10.56 6.08
CA THR A 307 -14.20 -9.12 5.88
C THR A 307 -13.30 -8.90 4.68
N PRO A 308 -13.82 -8.46 3.54
CA PRO A 308 -13.01 -8.13 2.38
C PRO A 308 -12.27 -6.81 2.59
N ALA A 309 -11.15 -6.66 1.90
CA ALA A 309 -10.60 -5.36 1.57
C ALA A 309 -11.49 -4.73 0.49
N ASN A 310 -12.12 -3.59 0.76
CA ASN A 310 -13.18 -3.05 -0.09
C ASN A 310 -13.08 -1.55 -0.30
N LYS A 311 -13.39 -1.07 -1.51
CA LYS A 311 -13.39 0.36 -1.90
C LYS A 311 -12.04 1.03 -1.67
N HIS A 312 -10.99 0.50 -2.28
CA HIS A 312 -9.68 1.12 -2.22
C HIS A 312 -9.43 1.99 -3.45
N THR A 313 -8.90 3.19 -3.22
CA THR A 313 -8.47 4.13 -4.27
C THR A 313 -6.98 4.38 -4.16
N ILE A 314 -6.24 4.05 -5.22
CA ILE A 314 -4.81 4.36 -5.36
C ILE A 314 -4.69 5.33 -6.53
N ARG A 315 -4.19 6.55 -6.26
CA ARG A 315 -4.18 7.58 -7.31
C ARG A 315 -2.99 8.51 -7.20
N ASN A 316 -2.47 8.92 -8.37
CA ASN A 316 -1.33 9.84 -8.44
C ASN A 316 -0.14 9.41 -7.58
N CYS A 317 0.20 8.11 -7.60
CA CYS A 317 1.32 7.55 -6.86
C CYS A 317 2.47 7.19 -7.81
N LEU A 318 3.70 7.31 -7.30
CA LEU A 318 4.91 6.83 -7.94
C LEU A 318 5.44 5.61 -7.19
N MET A 319 5.46 4.46 -7.85
CA MET A 319 6.02 3.22 -7.33
C MET A 319 7.35 2.96 -8.03
N GLU A 320 8.42 2.91 -7.25
CA GLU A 320 9.77 2.66 -7.76
C GLU A 320 10.34 1.41 -7.10
N PHE A 321 10.89 0.51 -7.93
CA PHE A 321 11.40 -0.79 -7.49
C PHE A 321 10.27 -1.67 -6.90
N GLY A 322 10.58 -2.54 -5.95
CA GLY A 322 9.58 -3.41 -5.35
C GLY A 322 9.13 -4.59 -6.23
N HIS A 323 8.62 -5.63 -5.59
CA HIS A 323 8.19 -6.86 -6.27
C HIS A 323 6.84 -6.71 -6.99
N GLY A 324 6.01 -5.79 -6.56
CA GLY A 324 4.75 -5.41 -7.20
C GLY A 324 4.40 -3.97 -6.91
N ALA A 325 3.98 -3.20 -7.92
CA ALA A 325 3.49 -1.86 -7.68
C ALA A 325 2.17 -1.91 -6.89
N VAL A 326 1.21 -2.73 -7.36
CA VAL A 326 -0.02 -3.03 -6.64
C VAL A 326 -0.22 -4.55 -6.62
N THR A 327 -0.19 -5.13 -5.44
CA THR A 327 -0.33 -6.57 -5.20
C THR A 327 -1.66 -6.87 -4.51
N LEU A 328 -2.34 -7.93 -4.93
CA LEU A 328 -3.53 -8.47 -4.27
C LEU A 328 -3.18 -9.86 -3.74
N GLY A 329 -3.15 -10.00 -2.42
CA GLY A 329 -2.72 -11.23 -1.76
C GLY A 329 -1.24 -11.24 -1.35
N SER A 330 -0.72 -12.43 -1.01
CA SER A 330 -1.34 -13.78 -1.06
C SER A 330 -2.42 -14.05 0.02
N GLU A 331 -2.47 -13.26 1.06
CA GLU A 331 -3.46 -13.26 2.13
C GLU A 331 -4.74 -12.55 1.66
N MET A 332 -5.60 -13.27 0.90
CA MET A 332 -6.79 -12.67 0.30
C MET A 332 -8.07 -13.51 0.53
N ALA A 333 -8.07 -14.34 1.57
CA ALA A 333 -9.16 -15.28 1.84
C ALA A 333 -10.49 -14.63 2.25
N GLY A 334 -10.47 -13.38 2.70
CA GLY A 334 -11.68 -12.55 2.92
C GLY A 334 -12.18 -11.83 1.67
N GLY A 335 -11.39 -11.84 0.59
CA GLY A 335 -11.70 -11.16 -0.67
C GLY A 335 -11.11 -9.76 -0.80
N VAL A 336 -11.04 -9.26 -2.05
CA VAL A 336 -10.65 -7.88 -2.42
C VAL A 336 -11.64 -7.38 -3.46
N THR A 337 -12.37 -6.31 -3.16
CA THR A 337 -13.43 -5.83 -4.04
C THR A 337 -13.37 -4.32 -4.25
N ASN A 338 -13.79 -3.86 -5.45
CA ASN A 338 -13.90 -2.43 -5.75
C ASN A 338 -12.57 -1.66 -5.57
N LEU A 339 -11.52 -2.10 -6.26
CA LEU A 339 -10.23 -1.41 -6.32
C LEU A 339 -10.14 -0.56 -7.58
N THR A 340 -9.77 0.71 -7.40
CA THR A 340 -9.41 1.61 -8.50
C THR A 340 -7.98 2.09 -8.36
N VAL A 341 -7.16 1.85 -9.38
CA VAL A 341 -5.80 2.40 -9.52
C VAL A 341 -5.78 3.34 -10.71
N ASN A 342 -5.48 4.61 -10.48
CA ASN A 342 -5.62 5.64 -11.51
C ASN A 342 -4.47 6.67 -11.46
N LYS A 343 -4.00 7.09 -12.64
CA LYS A 343 -3.00 8.16 -12.78
C LYS A 343 -1.71 7.90 -12.01
N CYS A 344 -1.25 6.66 -11.98
CA CYS A 344 -0.02 6.26 -11.31
C CYS A 344 1.13 6.04 -12.30
N VAL A 345 2.36 6.14 -11.79
CA VAL A 345 3.58 5.79 -12.51
C VAL A 345 4.27 4.64 -11.78
N PHE A 346 4.56 3.55 -12.50
CA PHE A 346 5.32 2.41 -11.99
C PHE A 346 6.66 2.37 -12.71
N ARG A 347 7.74 2.35 -11.95
CA ARG A 347 9.10 2.40 -12.51
C ARG A 347 9.96 1.29 -11.91
N GLN A 348 10.47 0.41 -12.79
CA GLN A 348 11.38 -0.68 -12.40
C GLN A 348 10.85 -1.57 -11.27
N THR A 349 9.52 -1.72 -11.16
CA THR A 349 8.90 -2.75 -10.32
C THR A 349 8.95 -4.10 -11.08
N ASP A 350 9.01 -5.21 -10.37
CA ASP A 350 8.96 -6.51 -11.04
C ASP A 350 7.61 -6.71 -11.75
N ARG A 351 6.52 -6.30 -11.10
CA ARG A 351 5.15 -6.42 -11.64
C ARG A 351 4.39 -5.10 -11.44
N GLY A 352 3.53 -4.77 -12.40
CA GLY A 352 2.58 -3.66 -12.27
C GLY A 352 1.41 -4.05 -11.37
N LEU A 353 0.44 -4.82 -11.89
CA LEU A 353 -0.51 -5.56 -11.06
C LEU A 353 0.03 -6.97 -10.79
N ARG A 354 -0.07 -7.41 -9.53
CA ARG A 354 0.34 -8.74 -9.12
C ARG A 354 -0.74 -9.42 -8.30
N ILE A 355 -1.55 -10.31 -8.91
CA ILE A 355 -2.49 -11.15 -8.16
C ILE A 355 -1.81 -12.45 -7.76
N LYS A 356 -1.80 -12.72 -6.44
CA LYS A 356 -1.22 -13.90 -5.81
C LYS A 356 -2.33 -14.71 -5.14
N THR A 357 -2.90 -15.69 -5.85
CA THR A 357 -3.91 -16.59 -5.27
C THR A 357 -3.70 -18.04 -5.71
N ARG A 358 -4.42 -18.96 -5.09
CA ARG A 358 -4.35 -20.38 -5.38
C ARG A 358 -5.52 -21.14 -4.77
N ARG A 359 -5.71 -22.38 -5.18
CA ARG A 359 -6.58 -23.33 -4.46
C ARG A 359 -6.19 -23.37 -2.98
N GLY A 360 -7.17 -23.51 -2.10
CA GLY A 360 -6.97 -23.47 -0.65
C GLY A 360 -7.15 -22.08 -0.01
N ARG A 361 -7.34 -21.01 -0.80
CA ARG A 361 -7.64 -19.66 -0.24
C ARG A 361 -9.08 -19.53 0.25
N GLY A 362 -9.99 -20.36 -0.25
CA GLY A 362 -11.38 -20.38 0.21
C GLY A 362 -12.37 -19.78 -0.78
N LYS A 363 -13.65 -20.10 -0.64
CA LYS A 363 -14.72 -19.60 -1.50
C LYS A 363 -15.05 -18.11 -1.28
N ASP A 364 -14.70 -17.57 -0.10
CA ASP A 364 -14.84 -16.15 0.22
C ASP A 364 -13.67 -15.33 -0.32
N ALA A 365 -12.64 -16.00 -0.86
CA ALA A 365 -11.50 -15.41 -1.54
C ALA A 365 -11.90 -14.89 -2.94
N ILE A 366 -12.69 -13.83 -2.95
CA ILE A 366 -13.25 -13.21 -4.15
C ILE A 366 -12.44 -11.95 -4.47
N ILE A 367 -11.82 -11.88 -5.66
CA ILE A 367 -11.26 -10.62 -6.17
C ILE A 367 -12.14 -10.16 -7.33
N ASP A 368 -12.81 -9.01 -7.18
CA ASP A 368 -13.74 -8.50 -8.19
C ASP A 368 -13.80 -6.97 -8.23
N GLY A 369 -14.14 -6.42 -9.40
CA GLY A 369 -14.30 -4.98 -9.58
C GLY A 369 -12.96 -4.23 -9.52
N VAL A 370 -11.91 -4.75 -10.16
CA VAL A 370 -10.59 -4.16 -10.20
C VAL A 370 -10.40 -3.35 -11.49
N VAL A 371 -10.06 -2.08 -11.36
CA VAL A 371 -9.84 -1.15 -12.48
C VAL A 371 -8.45 -0.52 -12.38
N PHE A 372 -7.67 -0.63 -13.44
CA PHE A 372 -6.41 0.07 -13.68
C PHE A 372 -6.59 0.98 -14.89
N GLU A 373 -6.42 2.28 -14.69
CA GLU A 373 -6.61 3.25 -15.78
C GLU A 373 -5.63 4.43 -15.70
N ASN A 374 -5.26 4.94 -16.89
CA ASN A 374 -4.33 6.08 -16.99
C ASN A 374 -3.00 5.82 -16.27
N ILE A 375 -2.41 4.65 -16.51
CA ILE A 375 -1.17 4.20 -15.86
C ILE A 375 -0.01 4.29 -16.85
N ARG A 376 1.12 4.82 -16.37
CA ARG A 376 2.40 4.75 -17.08
C ARG A 376 3.32 3.78 -16.35
N MET A 377 3.89 2.83 -17.09
CA MET A 377 4.87 1.88 -16.59
C MET A 377 6.18 2.04 -17.37
N GLU A 378 7.33 1.94 -16.68
CA GLU A 378 8.66 2.08 -17.25
C GLU A 378 9.59 1.01 -16.69
N GLY A 379 10.10 0.12 -17.55
CA GLY A 379 11.02 -0.95 -17.14
C GLY A 379 10.39 -1.96 -16.16
N VAL A 380 9.09 -2.24 -16.30
CA VAL A 380 8.38 -3.24 -15.51
C VAL A 380 8.54 -4.61 -16.18
N ILE A 381 9.01 -5.62 -15.45
CA ILE A 381 9.29 -6.96 -16.02
C ILE A 381 8.02 -7.55 -16.65
N THR A 382 6.88 -7.51 -15.93
CA THR A 382 5.58 -7.94 -16.44
C THR A 382 4.48 -7.02 -15.94
N PRO A 383 3.89 -6.16 -16.79
CA PRO A 383 2.87 -5.18 -16.38
C PRO A 383 1.64 -5.76 -15.70
N ILE A 384 1.09 -6.87 -16.19
CA ILE A 384 -0.14 -7.45 -15.65
C ILE A 384 0.08 -8.93 -15.38
N VAL A 385 -0.02 -9.31 -14.09
CA VAL A 385 0.12 -10.70 -13.64
C VAL A 385 -1.07 -11.12 -12.79
N MET A 386 -1.80 -12.12 -13.26
CA MET A 386 -2.89 -12.77 -12.54
C MET A 386 -2.59 -14.26 -12.41
N ASN A 387 -2.23 -14.72 -11.21
CA ASN A 387 -1.74 -16.07 -10.99
C ASN A 387 -2.61 -16.80 -9.95
N MET A 388 -3.41 -17.79 -10.40
CA MET A 388 -4.18 -18.67 -9.53
C MET A 388 -3.43 -19.96 -9.13
N TRP A 389 -2.11 -19.97 -9.29
CA TRP A 389 -1.20 -21.09 -9.01
C TRP A 389 -0.04 -20.65 -8.11
N TYR A 390 -0.26 -19.66 -7.28
CA TYR A 390 0.80 -19.01 -6.50
C TYR A 390 1.50 -20.01 -5.59
N ASN A 391 2.82 -20.12 -5.71
CA ASN A 391 3.66 -20.98 -4.93
C ASN A 391 4.61 -20.17 -4.05
N CYS A 392 4.30 -20.04 -2.77
CA CYS A 392 5.20 -19.45 -1.77
C CYS A 392 4.77 -19.83 -0.34
N CYS A 393 5.78 -20.13 0.48
CA CYS A 393 5.82 -20.10 1.96
C CYS A 393 4.78 -20.90 2.77
N ASP A 394 3.69 -21.38 2.20
CA ASP A 394 2.68 -22.16 2.93
C ASP A 394 3.07 -23.67 2.97
N PRO A 395 2.73 -24.38 4.05
CA PRO A 395 3.11 -25.79 4.21
C PRO A 395 2.60 -26.73 3.11
N ASP A 396 1.47 -26.39 2.48
CA ASP A 396 0.82 -27.17 1.43
C ASP A 396 1.16 -26.71 0.00
N ARG A 397 2.11 -25.75 -0.16
CA ARG A 397 2.50 -25.18 -1.45
C ARG A 397 2.89 -26.22 -2.49
N ASP A 398 3.53 -27.30 -2.03
CA ASP A 398 4.07 -28.35 -2.90
C ASP A 398 3.05 -29.50 -3.13
N SER A 399 1.82 -29.35 -2.63
CA SER A 399 0.78 -30.36 -2.81
C SER A 399 0.28 -30.40 -4.26
N GLU A 400 -0.02 -31.58 -4.76
CA GLU A 400 -0.63 -31.75 -6.10
C GLU A 400 -1.93 -30.97 -6.23
N TYR A 401 -2.68 -30.81 -5.17
CA TYR A 401 -3.89 -29.99 -5.14
C TYR A 401 -3.62 -28.53 -5.57
N VAL A 402 -2.49 -27.96 -5.18
CA VAL A 402 -2.15 -26.57 -5.49
C VAL A 402 -1.63 -26.43 -6.93
N TRP A 403 -0.71 -27.27 -7.37
CA TRP A 403 -0.04 -27.10 -8.67
C TRP A 403 -0.66 -27.88 -9.84
N SER A 404 -1.62 -28.81 -9.57
CA SER A 404 -2.24 -29.63 -10.62
C SER A 404 -3.00 -28.78 -11.66
N ARG A 405 -2.68 -28.99 -12.93
CA ARG A 405 -3.37 -28.34 -14.08
C ARG A 405 -4.67 -29.03 -14.47
N LYS A 406 -5.02 -30.13 -13.81
CA LYS A 406 -6.28 -30.84 -14.03
C LYS A 406 -7.45 -30.06 -13.44
N GLU A 407 -8.60 -30.16 -14.08
CA GLU A 407 -9.87 -29.66 -13.54
C GLU A 407 -10.20 -30.45 -12.28
N LEU A 408 -10.46 -29.75 -11.18
CA LEU A 408 -10.86 -30.31 -9.89
C LEU A 408 -12.27 -29.85 -9.53
N PRO A 409 -12.97 -30.54 -8.61
CA PRO A 409 -14.26 -30.04 -8.13
C PRO A 409 -14.15 -28.66 -7.48
N VAL A 410 -15.07 -27.76 -7.81
CA VAL A 410 -15.23 -26.48 -7.10
C VAL A 410 -15.79 -26.77 -5.71
N ASP A 411 -15.08 -26.37 -4.68
CA ASP A 411 -15.46 -26.57 -3.28
C ASP A 411 -15.21 -25.32 -2.42
N ASP A 412 -15.38 -25.43 -1.11
CA ASP A 412 -15.20 -24.33 -0.13
C ASP A 412 -13.75 -23.77 -0.08
N ARG A 413 -12.80 -24.38 -0.78
CA ARG A 413 -11.39 -23.95 -0.85
C ARG A 413 -11.06 -23.23 -2.15
N THR A 414 -11.97 -23.19 -3.14
CA THR A 414 -11.74 -22.67 -4.48
C THR A 414 -11.94 -21.16 -4.50
N PRO A 415 -10.91 -20.34 -4.82
CA PRO A 415 -11.04 -18.90 -4.93
C PRO A 415 -11.70 -18.48 -6.24
N TYR A 416 -12.24 -17.25 -6.29
CA TYR A 416 -12.88 -16.68 -7.46
C TYR A 416 -12.24 -15.36 -7.89
N LEU A 417 -11.89 -15.26 -9.18
CA LEU A 417 -11.47 -14.02 -9.82
C LEU A 417 -12.59 -13.53 -10.75
N GLY A 418 -13.14 -12.34 -10.46
CA GLY A 418 -14.26 -11.73 -11.14
C GLY A 418 -13.84 -10.88 -12.35
N LYS A 419 -14.12 -9.58 -12.32
CA LYS A 419 -13.95 -8.65 -13.44
C LYS A 419 -12.76 -7.72 -13.24
N PHE A 420 -11.93 -7.63 -14.28
CA PHE A 420 -10.73 -6.82 -14.32
C PHE A 420 -10.72 -5.94 -15.57
N THR A 421 -10.44 -4.65 -15.40
CA THR A 421 -10.37 -3.68 -16.50
C THR A 421 -9.03 -2.96 -16.47
N PHE A 422 -8.31 -3.02 -17.57
CA PHE A 422 -7.05 -2.32 -17.82
C PHE A 422 -7.26 -1.42 -19.03
N ARG A 423 -7.15 -0.09 -18.86
CA ARG A 423 -7.38 0.85 -19.94
C ARG A 423 -6.51 2.09 -19.89
N ASN A 424 -6.26 2.66 -21.09
CA ASN A 424 -5.49 3.89 -21.24
C ASN A 424 -4.12 3.79 -20.56
N MET A 425 -3.33 2.79 -20.93
CA MET A 425 -2.05 2.53 -20.31
C MET A 425 -0.91 2.61 -21.31
N VAL A 426 0.26 3.05 -20.83
CA VAL A 426 1.51 3.05 -21.59
C VAL A 426 2.56 2.29 -20.77
N CYS A 427 2.98 1.14 -21.30
CA CYS A 427 3.93 0.24 -20.64
C CYS A 427 5.21 0.16 -21.50
N LEU A 428 6.25 0.90 -21.09
CA LEU A 428 7.49 1.04 -21.83
C LEU A 428 8.58 0.13 -21.29
N ALA A 429 9.37 -0.43 -22.22
CA ALA A 429 10.52 -1.28 -21.91
C ALA A 429 10.18 -2.46 -21.00
N CYS A 430 9.09 -3.18 -21.28
CA CYS A 430 8.76 -4.45 -20.64
C CYS A 430 9.84 -5.49 -20.95
N GLU A 431 9.96 -6.51 -20.10
CA GLU A 431 11.01 -7.53 -20.27
C GLU A 431 10.44 -8.92 -20.56
N ALA A 432 9.71 -9.53 -19.64
CA ALA A 432 9.27 -10.94 -19.76
C ALA A 432 8.03 -11.08 -20.67
N ALA A 433 6.94 -10.42 -20.32
CA ALA A 433 5.68 -10.49 -21.06
C ALA A 433 4.86 -9.20 -20.88
N ALA A 434 3.96 -8.90 -21.82
CA ALA A 434 2.99 -7.81 -21.65
C ALA A 434 1.96 -8.14 -20.57
N CYS A 435 1.38 -9.35 -20.63
CA CYS A 435 0.44 -9.89 -19.65
C CYS A 435 0.72 -11.37 -19.39
N TYR A 436 0.48 -11.82 -18.18
CA TYR A 436 0.43 -13.22 -17.81
C TYR A 436 -0.77 -13.47 -16.90
N CYS A 437 -1.85 -14.03 -17.45
CA CYS A 437 -3.10 -14.30 -16.73
C CYS A 437 -3.44 -15.78 -16.82
N ASP A 438 -3.40 -16.48 -15.69
CA ASP A 438 -3.48 -17.94 -15.61
C ASP A 438 -4.51 -18.34 -14.54
N GLY A 439 -5.75 -18.62 -15.00
CA GLY A 439 -6.88 -19.01 -14.17
C GLY A 439 -6.91 -20.51 -13.86
N LEU A 440 -7.84 -20.94 -12.99
CA LEU A 440 -8.10 -22.35 -12.71
C LEU A 440 -9.03 -22.93 -13.79
N PRO A 441 -8.83 -24.19 -14.25
CA PRO A 441 -9.72 -24.82 -15.21
C PRO A 441 -11.15 -24.95 -14.69
N GLU A 442 -11.32 -25.33 -13.41
CA GLU A 442 -12.65 -25.47 -12.77
C GLU A 442 -13.29 -24.12 -12.43
N GLN A 443 -12.51 -23.06 -12.23
CA GLN A 443 -12.98 -21.73 -11.85
C GLN A 443 -12.22 -20.66 -12.65
N PRO A 444 -12.49 -20.55 -13.97
CA PRO A 444 -11.84 -19.57 -14.82
C PRO A 444 -12.07 -18.14 -14.35
N ILE A 445 -11.12 -17.24 -14.67
CA ILE A 445 -11.31 -15.80 -14.46
C ILE A 445 -12.53 -15.33 -15.23
N GLU A 446 -13.45 -14.63 -14.59
CA GLU A 446 -14.75 -14.28 -15.16
C GLU A 446 -14.64 -13.35 -16.37
N ALA A 447 -13.93 -12.23 -16.23
CA ALA A 447 -13.74 -11.30 -17.34
C ALA A 447 -12.47 -10.47 -17.21
N ILE A 448 -11.74 -10.34 -18.32
CA ILE A 448 -10.61 -9.43 -18.46
C ILE A 448 -10.86 -8.52 -19.66
N THR A 449 -10.74 -7.22 -19.46
CA THR A 449 -10.75 -6.20 -20.50
C THR A 449 -9.41 -5.49 -20.57
N VAL A 450 -8.78 -5.47 -21.75
CA VAL A 450 -7.54 -4.76 -22.05
C VAL A 450 -7.85 -3.80 -23.20
N GLU A 451 -7.80 -2.49 -22.93
CA GLU A 451 -8.31 -1.45 -23.83
C GLU A 451 -7.36 -0.25 -23.92
N ASN A 452 -7.05 0.22 -25.12
CA ASN A 452 -6.20 1.39 -25.37
C ASN A 452 -4.85 1.29 -24.64
N ILE A 453 -4.07 0.25 -24.89
CA ILE A 453 -2.78 0.02 -24.24
C ILE A 453 -1.65 -0.11 -25.25
N LEU A 454 -0.56 0.60 -25.01
CA LEU A 454 0.71 0.41 -25.70
C LEU A 454 1.67 -0.37 -24.79
N PHE A 455 2.20 -1.49 -25.28
CA PHE A 455 3.32 -2.21 -24.69
C PHE A 455 4.53 -2.09 -25.61
N THR A 456 5.67 -1.67 -25.09
CA THR A 456 6.96 -1.78 -25.78
C THR A 456 7.91 -2.66 -24.99
N PHE A 457 8.76 -3.41 -25.67
CA PHE A 457 9.74 -4.28 -25.01
C PHE A 457 11.14 -3.68 -25.08
N SER A 458 11.91 -3.88 -24.01
CA SER A 458 13.32 -3.50 -24.00
C SER A 458 14.10 -4.33 -25.04
N PRO A 459 14.94 -3.71 -25.87
CA PRO A 459 15.84 -4.47 -26.76
C PRO A 459 16.83 -5.32 -25.98
N ASP A 460 17.18 -4.91 -24.75
CA ASP A 460 18.12 -5.59 -23.85
C ASP A 460 17.39 -6.47 -22.81
N ALA A 461 16.10 -6.80 -23.04
CA ALA A 461 15.30 -7.61 -22.14
C ALA A 461 15.96 -8.94 -21.82
N LYS A 462 15.92 -9.34 -20.56
CA LYS A 462 16.44 -10.63 -20.10
C LYS A 462 15.31 -11.61 -19.83
N PRO A 463 15.53 -12.91 -20.04
CA PRO A 463 14.57 -13.93 -19.62
C PRO A 463 14.25 -13.80 -18.12
N ALA A 464 12.97 -13.82 -17.78
CA ALA A 464 12.49 -13.77 -16.41
C ALA A 464 11.17 -14.53 -16.26
N ARG A 465 10.90 -15.01 -15.05
CA ARG A 465 9.62 -15.67 -14.74
C ARG A 465 8.52 -14.63 -14.57
N PRO A 466 7.48 -14.66 -15.40
CA PRO A 466 6.38 -13.67 -15.27
C PRO A 466 5.58 -13.82 -13.98
N ALA A 467 5.50 -15.04 -13.41
CA ALA A 467 4.75 -15.33 -12.19
C ALA A 467 5.47 -16.33 -11.28
N MET A 468 5.12 -16.35 -10.00
CA MET A 468 5.61 -17.35 -9.04
C MET A 468 4.63 -18.54 -9.00
N ARG A 469 4.94 -19.59 -9.74
CA ARG A 469 4.26 -20.89 -9.69
C ARG A 469 5.24 -22.03 -9.93
N GLU A 470 4.86 -23.26 -9.59
CA GLU A 470 5.65 -24.44 -9.93
C GLU A 470 5.77 -24.61 -11.45
N PHE A 471 6.92 -25.09 -11.88
CA PHE A 471 7.24 -25.36 -13.29
C PHE A 471 7.06 -24.14 -14.21
N MET A 472 7.29 -22.91 -13.68
CA MET A 472 7.20 -21.69 -14.47
C MET A 472 8.44 -21.54 -15.36
N GLU A 473 8.21 -21.46 -16.65
CA GLU A 473 9.25 -21.15 -17.64
C GLU A 473 9.59 -19.65 -17.62
N GLU A 474 10.80 -19.33 -18.05
CA GLU A 474 11.21 -17.95 -18.27
C GLU A 474 10.67 -17.45 -19.61
N PHE A 475 10.14 -16.24 -19.60
CA PHE A 475 9.68 -15.52 -20.76
C PHE A 475 10.64 -14.37 -21.07
N CYS A 476 10.74 -14.02 -22.36
CA CYS A 476 11.47 -12.86 -22.83
C CYS A 476 10.70 -12.25 -23.98
N ARG A 477 10.27 -11.00 -23.83
CA ARG A 477 9.50 -10.24 -24.84
C ARG A 477 8.28 -10.98 -25.38
N LYS A 478 7.58 -11.73 -24.52
CA LYS A 478 6.36 -12.42 -24.93
C LYS A 478 5.16 -11.47 -24.91
N GLY A 479 4.23 -11.68 -25.83
CA GLY A 479 2.99 -10.94 -25.91
C GLY A 479 2.09 -11.13 -24.69
N MET A 480 0.80 -11.07 -24.89
CA MET A 480 -0.20 -11.27 -23.85
C MET A 480 -0.57 -12.75 -23.73
N TYR A 481 -0.35 -13.37 -22.58
CA TYR A 481 -0.72 -14.76 -22.28
C TYR A 481 -1.97 -14.81 -21.41
N PHE A 482 -2.99 -15.55 -21.88
CA PHE A 482 -4.23 -15.77 -21.13
C PHE A 482 -4.64 -17.25 -21.18
N ASP A 483 -4.85 -17.87 -20.03
CA ASP A 483 -5.36 -19.23 -19.88
C ASP A 483 -6.51 -19.30 -18.88
N ASN A 484 -7.54 -20.09 -19.17
CA ASN A 484 -8.74 -20.26 -18.34
C ASN A 484 -9.43 -18.91 -18.02
N VAL A 485 -9.95 -18.21 -19.04
CA VAL A 485 -10.71 -16.95 -18.92
C VAL A 485 -12.06 -17.10 -19.61
N ARG A 486 -13.17 -16.80 -18.93
CA ARG A 486 -14.53 -16.91 -19.52
C ARG A 486 -14.75 -15.88 -20.61
N THR A 487 -14.41 -14.62 -20.35
CA THR A 487 -14.56 -13.53 -21.34
C THR A 487 -13.29 -12.70 -21.39
N LEU A 488 -12.63 -12.67 -22.54
CA LEU A 488 -11.46 -11.83 -22.81
C LEU A 488 -11.84 -10.80 -23.87
N THR A 489 -11.71 -9.51 -23.53
CA THR A 489 -11.85 -8.39 -24.47
C THR A 489 -10.48 -7.74 -24.69
N VAL A 490 -10.06 -7.65 -25.95
CA VAL A 490 -8.85 -6.95 -26.37
C VAL A 490 -9.25 -5.91 -27.41
N ASP A 491 -9.10 -4.64 -27.06
CA ASP A 491 -9.55 -3.49 -27.86
C ASP A 491 -8.43 -2.46 -27.97
N ASN A 492 -8.02 -2.11 -29.20
CA ASN A 492 -6.98 -1.12 -29.47
C ASN A 492 -5.71 -1.31 -28.64
N VAL A 493 -5.08 -2.50 -28.72
CA VAL A 493 -3.82 -2.83 -28.03
C VAL A 493 -2.69 -2.95 -29.03
N THR A 494 -1.59 -2.25 -28.76
CA THR A 494 -0.38 -2.25 -29.60
C THR A 494 0.78 -2.87 -28.84
N LEU A 495 1.52 -3.78 -29.47
CA LEU A 495 2.74 -4.40 -28.93
C LEU A 495 3.92 -4.13 -29.88
N GLU A 496 4.98 -3.50 -29.38
CA GLU A 496 6.19 -3.22 -30.13
C GLU A 496 7.39 -3.99 -29.56
N GLY A 497 8.12 -4.69 -30.43
CA GLY A 497 9.30 -5.46 -30.04
C GLY A 497 9.00 -6.82 -29.40
N VAL A 498 7.80 -7.34 -29.59
CA VAL A 498 7.40 -8.68 -29.15
C VAL A 498 8.15 -9.77 -29.93
N ASP A 499 8.49 -10.86 -29.25
CA ASP A 499 9.12 -12.04 -29.85
C ASP A 499 8.09 -13.17 -29.99
N GLY A 500 7.58 -13.35 -31.22
CA GLY A 500 6.56 -14.33 -31.57
C GLY A 500 5.15 -13.77 -31.62
N GLU A 501 4.18 -14.52 -31.10
CA GLU A 501 2.76 -14.14 -31.16
C GLU A 501 2.42 -13.04 -30.14
N GLU A 502 1.63 -12.05 -30.58
CA GLU A 502 1.14 -10.96 -29.74
C GLU A 502 0.13 -11.42 -28.69
N LEU A 503 -0.69 -12.42 -29.03
CA LEU A 503 -1.75 -12.93 -28.16
C LEU A 503 -1.73 -14.47 -28.13
N LEU A 504 -1.35 -15.01 -26.99
CA LEU A 504 -1.30 -16.42 -26.67
C LEU A 504 -2.49 -16.78 -25.79
N THR A 505 -3.41 -17.59 -26.29
CA THR A 505 -4.64 -17.93 -25.58
C THR A 505 -4.87 -19.44 -25.50
N SER A 506 -5.34 -19.89 -24.34
CA SER A 506 -5.81 -21.27 -24.12
C SER A 506 -7.07 -21.24 -23.24
N HIS A 507 -8.02 -22.11 -23.48
CA HIS A 507 -9.26 -22.27 -22.71
C HIS A 507 -10.02 -20.94 -22.48
N ILE A 508 -10.21 -20.16 -23.58
CA ILE A 508 -10.99 -18.92 -23.53
C ILE A 508 -12.44 -19.21 -23.93
N GLY A 509 -13.40 -18.89 -23.04
CA GLY A 509 -14.82 -19.10 -23.34
C GLY A 509 -15.34 -18.19 -24.44
N LYS A 510 -15.05 -16.87 -24.35
CA LYS A 510 -15.40 -15.87 -25.38
C LYS A 510 -14.26 -14.88 -25.56
N LEU A 511 -13.76 -14.78 -26.81
CA LEU A 511 -12.79 -13.76 -27.21
C LEU A 511 -13.49 -12.66 -28.01
N ILE A 512 -13.32 -11.40 -27.59
CA ILE A 512 -13.81 -10.20 -28.26
C ILE A 512 -12.59 -9.39 -28.68
N ARG A 513 -12.41 -9.17 -29.98
CA ARG A 513 -11.37 -8.29 -30.53
C ARG A 513 -12.03 -7.13 -31.26
N LYS A 514 -11.55 -5.91 -31.03
CA LYS A 514 -11.99 -4.69 -31.72
C LYS A 514 -10.78 -3.87 -32.15
#